data_4af7e4c167ee7d71fd5d4cc2dd725d4a
#
_entry.id   4af7e4c167ee7d71fd5d4cc2dd725d4a
#
_cell.length_a   1.000
_cell.length_b   1.000
_cell.length_c   1.000
_cell.angle_alpha   90.00
_cell.angle_beta   90.00
_cell.angle_gamma   90.00
#
_symmetry.space_group_name_H-M   'P 1'
#
loop_
_entity.id
_entity.type
_entity.pdbx_description
1 polymer ?
#
loop_
_entity_poly.entity_id
_entity_poly.type
_entity_poly.pdbx_seq_one_letter_code
_entity_poly.pdbx_strand_id
1 'polypeptide(L)'
;MPIDLSAIGKKLGSVTHTYTERDVMLYALGVGCGTDDLQFDYERDLKVLPTFAVVPSFLAMLNLGGAMQVNPAMVLHGEQAIEVPGPIPTAGTVVTTPTIKAVYDKGKGAVVVVATESVDEKGKVLFRSQSSIFVRGEGGFGGDRGPSGDKNVPPDRAPDKSISYATLPQQALVYRLSGDMNPLHADPQFAAMGGFDRPILHGLCTYGHAGRAVLAAYCDNDPARLKSFEVRFSGVVFPGETITTDMWQVEPNKIVLTAKTERGQAVLTGAAAEIAA
;
A
#
# COMPACT_ATOMS: atom_id res chain seq x y z
N MET A 1 -11.20 -7.95 -24.43
CA MET A 1 -10.30 -7.78 -23.26
C MET A 1 -10.91 -6.71 -22.39
N PRO A 2 -11.11 -6.93 -21.10
CA PRO A 2 -11.76 -5.97 -20.20
C PRO A 2 -10.84 -4.79 -19.81
N ILE A 3 -9.60 -4.77 -20.32
CA ILE A 3 -8.64 -3.69 -20.13
C ILE A 3 -8.45 -2.96 -21.45
N ASP A 4 -8.76 -1.66 -21.46
CA ASP A 4 -8.57 -0.82 -22.65
C ASP A 4 -7.11 -0.39 -22.78
N LEU A 5 -6.36 -1.05 -23.67
CA LEU A 5 -4.96 -0.71 -23.93
C LEU A 5 -4.78 0.72 -24.49
N SER A 6 -5.80 1.30 -25.11
CA SER A 6 -5.74 2.68 -25.61
C SER A 6 -5.73 3.71 -24.47
N ALA A 7 -6.05 3.31 -23.23
CA ALA A 7 -6.00 4.15 -22.05
C ALA A 7 -4.58 4.28 -21.48
N ILE A 8 -3.59 3.50 -21.94
CA ILE A 8 -2.21 3.60 -21.50
C ILE A 8 -1.68 5.02 -21.75
N GLY A 9 -1.11 5.64 -20.73
CA GLY A 9 -0.56 6.99 -20.75
C GLY A 9 -1.58 8.11 -20.61
N LYS A 10 -2.88 7.82 -20.64
CA LYS A 10 -3.93 8.84 -20.49
C LYS A 10 -4.26 9.07 -19.01
N LYS A 11 -4.45 10.32 -18.63
CA LYS A 11 -5.06 10.69 -17.36
C LYS A 11 -6.54 10.33 -17.42
N LEU A 12 -7.01 9.61 -16.40
CA LEU A 12 -8.41 9.22 -16.25
C LEU A 12 -9.16 10.22 -15.36
N GLY A 13 -10.45 9.97 -15.11
CA GLY A 13 -11.27 10.84 -14.30
C GLY A 13 -10.68 11.02 -12.89
N SER A 14 -10.52 12.28 -12.47
CA SER A 14 -10.03 12.61 -11.14
C SER A 14 -11.11 12.38 -10.08
N VAL A 15 -10.68 11.99 -8.88
CA VAL A 15 -11.53 11.82 -7.70
C VAL A 15 -11.14 12.84 -6.65
N THR A 16 -12.12 13.58 -6.16
CA THR A 16 -11.95 14.49 -5.02
C THR A 16 -12.23 13.74 -3.73
N HIS A 17 -11.33 13.80 -2.79
CA HIS A 17 -11.46 13.18 -1.47
C HIS A 17 -11.17 14.23 -0.39
N THR A 18 -12.14 14.46 0.49
CA THR A 18 -11.97 15.31 1.68
C THR A 18 -11.79 14.40 2.88
N TYR A 19 -10.76 14.65 3.67
CA TYR A 19 -10.45 13.90 4.88
C TYR A 19 -10.23 14.85 6.06
N THR A 20 -10.44 14.34 7.24
CA THR A 20 -10.37 15.06 8.52
C THR A 20 -9.30 14.44 9.42
N GLU A 21 -9.00 15.08 10.53
CA GLU A 21 -8.13 14.51 11.59
C GLU A 21 -8.63 13.14 12.06
N ARG A 22 -9.98 12.97 12.15
CA ARG A 22 -10.57 11.67 12.49
C ARG A 22 -10.16 10.57 11.49
N ASP A 23 -10.12 10.88 10.19
CA ASP A 23 -9.81 9.90 9.16
C ASP A 23 -8.34 9.48 9.22
N VAL A 24 -7.42 10.43 9.50
CA VAL A 24 -6.00 10.11 9.65
C VAL A 24 -5.73 9.34 10.94
N MET A 25 -6.39 9.68 12.06
CA MET A 25 -6.31 8.90 13.31
C MET A 25 -6.90 7.49 13.13
N LEU A 26 -8.03 7.37 12.43
CA LEU A 26 -8.64 6.07 12.12
C LEU A 26 -7.70 5.20 11.27
N TYR A 27 -7.03 5.80 10.28
CA TYR A 27 -6.00 5.10 9.51
C TYR A 27 -4.84 4.64 10.40
N ALA A 28 -4.34 5.51 11.28
CA ALA A 28 -3.26 5.18 12.20
C ALA A 28 -3.61 3.98 13.09
N LEU A 29 -4.79 3.99 13.72
CA LEU A 29 -5.34 2.83 14.45
C LEU A 29 -5.49 1.60 13.52
N GLY A 30 -5.93 1.84 12.30
CA GLY A 30 -6.09 0.81 11.25
C GLY A 30 -4.79 0.08 10.91
N VAL A 31 -3.65 0.75 11.00
CA VAL A 31 -2.32 0.17 10.78
C VAL A 31 -1.57 -0.07 12.09
N GLY A 32 -2.30 -0.21 13.20
CA GLY A 32 -1.82 -0.71 14.48
C GLY A 32 -1.11 0.33 15.37
N CYS A 33 -1.26 1.64 15.14
CA CYS A 33 -0.89 2.64 16.13
C CYS A 33 -1.75 2.46 17.39
N GLY A 34 -1.23 2.88 18.53
CA GLY A 34 -1.90 2.78 19.81
C GLY A 34 -1.27 3.72 20.84
N THR A 35 -1.41 3.39 22.12
CA THR A 35 -1.04 4.27 23.23
C THR A 35 0.41 4.75 23.21
N ASP A 36 1.29 4.07 22.50
CA ASP A 36 2.71 4.45 22.36
C ASP A 36 2.97 5.36 21.13
N ASP A 37 1.95 5.60 20.32
CA ASP A 37 2.03 6.31 19.04
C ASP A 37 1.13 7.56 18.98
N LEU A 38 0.86 8.19 20.15
CA LEU A 38 -0.14 9.29 20.30
C LEU A 38 0.05 10.44 19.30
N GLN A 39 1.24 10.64 18.76
CA GLN A 39 1.49 11.63 17.70
C GLN A 39 0.78 11.30 16.37
N PHE A 40 0.22 10.09 16.20
CA PHE A 40 -0.51 9.66 15.00
C PHE A 40 -1.99 9.38 15.23
N ASP A 41 -2.43 9.21 16.47
CA ASP A 41 -3.78 8.80 16.82
C ASP A 41 -4.47 9.66 17.91
N TYR A 42 -3.84 10.78 18.29
CA TYR A 42 -4.39 11.77 19.21
C TYR A 42 -4.24 13.18 18.60
N GLU A 43 -5.27 14.01 18.74
CA GLU A 43 -5.38 15.32 18.06
C GLU A 43 -4.32 16.34 18.48
N ARG A 44 -3.71 16.19 19.67
CA ARG A 44 -2.64 17.10 20.12
C ARG A 44 -1.33 16.77 19.38
N ASP A 45 -0.82 17.75 18.62
CA ASP A 45 0.40 17.62 17.83
C ASP A 45 0.33 16.50 16.77
N LEU A 46 -0.89 16.24 16.26
CA LEU A 46 -1.18 15.17 15.32
C LEU A 46 -0.31 15.26 14.06
N LYS A 47 0.29 14.13 13.69
CA LYS A 47 1.04 13.93 12.45
C LYS A 47 0.38 12.85 11.61
N VAL A 48 0.52 12.94 10.30
CA VAL A 48 -0.03 11.95 9.38
C VAL A 48 1.04 10.95 8.97
N LEU A 49 0.75 9.66 9.10
CA LEU A 49 1.60 8.61 8.57
C LEU A 49 1.72 8.76 7.04
N PRO A 50 2.93 8.76 6.44
CA PRO A 50 3.09 8.91 4.99
C PRO A 50 2.34 7.84 4.19
N THR A 51 2.18 6.65 4.76
CA THR A 51 1.43 5.54 4.16
C THR A 51 -0.08 5.82 4.05
N PHE A 52 -0.62 6.85 4.71
CA PHE A 52 -1.99 7.35 4.48
C PHE A 52 -2.24 7.73 3.01
N ALA A 53 -1.20 8.10 2.26
CA ALA A 53 -1.27 8.40 0.84
C ALA A 53 -1.95 7.30 0.01
N VAL A 54 -1.96 6.04 0.48
CA VAL A 54 -2.65 4.92 -0.20
C VAL A 54 -4.18 5.07 -0.15
N VAL A 55 -4.74 5.77 0.83
CA VAL A 55 -6.21 5.88 1.00
C VAL A 55 -6.85 6.65 -0.15
N PRO A 56 -6.51 7.93 -0.44
CA PRO A 56 -7.05 8.63 -1.59
C PRO A 56 -6.67 7.97 -2.92
N SER A 57 -5.47 7.37 -3.00
CA SER A 57 -4.99 6.69 -4.19
C SER A 57 -5.82 5.45 -4.52
N PHE A 58 -6.17 4.65 -3.51
CA PHE A 58 -7.03 3.48 -3.66
C PHE A 58 -8.44 3.86 -4.12
N LEU A 59 -9.03 4.89 -3.51
CA LEU A 59 -10.34 5.39 -3.92
C LEU A 59 -10.36 5.84 -5.39
N ALA A 60 -9.29 6.47 -5.86
CA ALA A 60 -9.15 6.85 -7.25
C ALA A 60 -9.00 5.62 -8.18
N MET A 61 -8.31 4.56 -7.71
CA MET A 61 -8.20 3.29 -8.47
C MET A 61 -9.54 2.57 -8.60
N LEU A 62 -10.44 2.66 -7.64
CA LEU A 62 -11.78 2.08 -7.75
C LEU A 62 -12.60 2.77 -8.86
N ASN A 63 -12.19 3.95 -9.32
CA ASN A 63 -12.89 4.77 -10.29
C ASN A 63 -12.12 4.91 -11.62
N LEU A 64 -11.50 3.82 -12.10
CA LEU A 64 -10.81 3.81 -13.40
C LEU A 64 -11.77 3.91 -14.60
N GLY A 65 -13.07 4.05 -14.36
CA GLY A 65 -14.09 4.19 -15.40
C GLY A 65 -14.15 2.97 -16.31
N GLY A 66 -14.40 3.21 -17.60
CA GLY A 66 -14.44 2.15 -18.62
C GLY A 66 -13.09 1.54 -18.98
N ALA A 67 -11.98 2.11 -18.50
CA ALA A 67 -10.64 1.65 -18.86
C ALA A 67 -10.28 0.28 -18.27
N MET A 68 -10.94 -0.14 -17.21
CA MET A 68 -10.73 -1.45 -16.59
C MET A 68 -12.05 -2.00 -16.03
N GLN A 69 -12.63 -2.94 -16.75
CA GLN A 69 -13.87 -3.62 -16.37
C GLN A 69 -13.58 -5.08 -16.04
N VAL A 70 -12.98 -5.31 -14.89
CA VAL A 70 -12.56 -6.64 -14.45
C VAL A 70 -13.41 -7.13 -13.28
N ASN A 71 -13.56 -8.45 -13.17
CA ASN A 71 -14.17 -9.05 -12.00
C ASN A 71 -13.27 -8.82 -10.76
N PRO A 72 -13.73 -8.13 -9.72
CA PRO A 72 -12.93 -7.87 -8.51
C PRO A 72 -12.35 -9.13 -7.85
N ALA A 73 -13.04 -10.27 -7.94
CA ALA A 73 -12.55 -11.55 -7.40
C ALA A 73 -11.31 -12.10 -8.14
N MET A 74 -11.03 -11.60 -9.35
CA MET A 74 -9.86 -11.98 -10.15
C MET A 74 -8.68 -11.03 -9.97
N VAL A 75 -8.83 -10.01 -9.13
CA VAL A 75 -7.84 -8.94 -8.94
C VAL A 75 -6.99 -9.22 -7.71
N LEU A 76 -5.68 -9.13 -7.86
CA LEU A 76 -4.70 -9.20 -6.77
C LEU A 76 -3.84 -7.93 -6.78
N HIS A 77 -3.69 -7.32 -5.62
CA HIS A 77 -2.74 -6.22 -5.43
C HIS A 77 -1.32 -6.82 -5.35
N GLY A 78 -0.51 -6.58 -6.37
CA GLY A 78 0.82 -7.16 -6.49
C GLY A 78 1.92 -6.29 -5.88
N GLU A 79 1.92 -4.99 -6.17
CA GLU A 79 2.92 -4.06 -5.67
C GLU A 79 2.29 -2.71 -5.33
N GLN A 80 2.88 -2.03 -4.35
CA GLN A 80 2.51 -0.68 -3.92
C GLN A 80 3.75 0.16 -3.72
N ALA A 81 3.73 1.39 -4.25
CA ALA A 81 4.73 2.41 -3.97
C ALA A 81 4.05 3.75 -3.66
N ILE A 82 4.68 4.54 -2.81
CA ILE A 82 4.34 5.95 -2.58
C ILE A 82 5.61 6.82 -2.67
N GLU A 83 5.41 8.07 -3.06
CA GLU A 83 6.37 9.16 -2.98
C GLU A 83 5.70 10.33 -2.26
N VAL A 84 6.31 10.80 -1.16
CA VAL A 84 5.76 11.84 -0.30
C VAL A 84 6.79 12.95 -0.14
N PRO A 85 6.72 14.03 -0.94
CA PRO A 85 7.71 15.11 -0.94
C PRO A 85 7.83 15.84 0.40
N GLY A 86 6.74 15.89 1.17
CA GLY A 86 6.69 16.57 2.46
C GLY A 86 5.55 16.07 3.34
N PRO A 87 5.38 16.62 4.55
CA PRO A 87 4.31 16.21 5.46
C PRO A 87 2.93 16.33 4.81
N ILE A 88 2.09 15.32 5.00
CA ILE A 88 0.68 15.35 4.60
C ILE A 88 -0.08 16.16 5.67
N PRO A 89 -0.94 17.12 5.29
CA PRO A 89 -1.78 17.84 6.25
C PRO A 89 -2.70 16.90 7.04
N THR A 90 -3.05 17.26 8.28
CA THR A 90 -3.92 16.45 9.15
C THR A 90 -5.38 16.42 8.69
N ALA A 91 -5.78 17.39 7.88
CA ALA A 91 -7.09 17.47 7.24
C ALA A 91 -6.97 18.23 5.92
N GLY A 92 -7.86 18.00 4.99
CA GLY A 92 -7.88 18.71 3.72
C GLY A 92 -8.70 18.04 2.63
N THR A 93 -8.68 18.67 1.47
CA THR A 93 -9.25 18.11 0.24
C THR A 93 -8.13 17.85 -0.76
N VAL A 94 -8.11 16.65 -1.32
CA VAL A 94 -7.16 16.26 -2.36
C VAL A 94 -7.90 15.85 -3.62
N VAL A 95 -7.32 16.21 -4.76
CA VAL A 95 -7.76 15.76 -6.08
C VAL A 95 -6.75 14.74 -6.58
N THR A 96 -7.18 13.49 -6.70
CA THR A 96 -6.33 12.37 -7.13
C THR A 96 -6.66 11.96 -8.55
N THR A 97 -5.67 11.99 -9.44
CA THR A 97 -5.82 11.66 -10.85
C THR A 97 -5.08 10.37 -11.16
N PRO A 98 -5.78 9.28 -11.54
CA PRO A 98 -5.16 8.03 -11.94
C PRO A 98 -4.72 8.06 -13.41
N THR A 99 -3.66 7.31 -13.70
CA THR A 99 -3.12 7.08 -15.04
C THR A 99 -2.72 5.61 -15.16
N ILE A 100 -3.19 4.89 -16.18
CA ILE A 100 -2.65 3.56 -16.49
C ILE A 100 -1.29 3.76 -17.15
N LYS A 101 -0.21 3.39 -16.46
CA LYS A 101 1.17 3.56 -16.95
C LYS A 101 1.58 2.47 -17.90
N ALA A 102 1.15 1.24 -17.65
CA ALA A 102 1.47 0.07 -18.46
C ALA A 102 0.46 -1.05 -18.21
N VAL A 103 0.38 -1.94 -19.21
CA VAL A 103 -0.32 -3.23 -19.10
C VAL A 103 0.62 -4.30 -19.63
N TYR A 104 1.00 -5.26 -18.79
CA TYR A 104 1.94 -6.32 -19.13
C TYR A 104 1.25 -7.67 -19.25
N ASP A 105 1.59 -8.41 -20.32
CA ASP A 105 1.11 -9.78 -20.55
C ASP A 105 1.96 -10.78 -19.78
N LYS A 106 1.42 -11.39 -18.73
CA LYS A 106 2.08 -12.44 -17.96
C LYS A 106 1.64 -13.86 -18.35
N GLY A 107 0.98 -14.02 -19.51
CA GLY A 107 0.47 -15.27 -20.03
C GLY A 107 -0.80 -15.74 -19.33
N LYS A 108 -0.77 -16.05 -18.04
CA LYS A 108 -1.94 -16.47 -17.24
C LYS A 108 -2.78 -15.30 -16.70
N GLY A 109 -2.32 -14.08 -16.86
CA GLY A 109 -2.97 -12.86 -16.39
C GLY A 109 -2.29 -11.64 -16.94
N ALA A 110 -2.86 -10.47 -16.70
CA ALA A 110 -2.28 -9.17 -17.00
C ALA A 110 -1.81 -8.48 -15.72
N VAL A 111 -0.71 -7.71 -15.79
CA VAL A 111 -0.35 -6.74 -14.75
C VAL A 111 -0.69 -5.36 -15.27
N VAL A 112 -1.58 -4.67 -14.57
CA VAL A 112 -1.94 -3.27 -14.83
C VAL A 112 -1.20 -2.40 -13.84
N VAL A 113 -0.37 -1.48 -14.33
CA VAL A 113 0.35 -0.51 -13.50
C VAL A 113 -0.44 0.79 -13.52
N VAL A 114 -0.96 1.17 -12.37
CA VAL A 114 -1.72 2.42 -12.18
C VAL A 114 -0.89 3.37 -11.31
N ALA A 115 -0.60 4.55 -11.82
CA ALA A 115 -0.04 5.64 -11.03
C ALA A 115 -1.13 6.65 -10.71
N THR A 116 -1.05 7.24 -9.52
CA THR A 116 -1.91 8.35 -9.11
C THR A 116 -1.06 9.54 -8.68
N GLU A 117 -1.53 10.74 -8.98
CA GLU A 117 -0.99 11.97 -8.45
C GLU A 117 -2.09 12.69 -7.67
N SER A 118 -1.80 13.04 -6.43
CA SER A 118 -2.72 13.72 -5.52
C SER A 118 -2.22 15.15 -5.25
N VAL A 119 -3.07 16.12 -5.56
CA VAL A 119 -2.79 17.53 -5.37
C VAL A 119 -3.78 18.16 -4.39
N ASP A 120 -3.35 19.19 -3.67
CA ASP A 120 -4.24 20.01 -2.86
C ASP A 120 -5.08 20.98 -3.73
N GLU A 121 -5.96 21.76 -3.09
CA GLU A 121 -6.81 22.73 -3.76
C GLU A 121 -6.04 23.84 -4.50
N LYS A 122 -4.76 24.02 -4.19
CA LYS A 122 -3.84 24.98 -4.84
C LYS A 122 -3.04 24.36 -5.97
N GLY A 123 -3.22 23.06 -6.24
CA GLY A 123 -2.50 22.31 -7.25
C GLY A 123 -1.09 21.86 -6.81
N LYS A 124 -0.73 21.99 -5.53
CA LYS A 124 0.53 21.48 -5.00
C LYS A 124 0.44 19.96 -4.86
N VAL A 125 1.41 19.24 -5.41
CA VAL A 125 1.52 17.79 -5.21
C VAL A 125 1.79 17.48 -3.75
N LEU A 126 0.92 16.69 -3.14
CA LEU A 126 1.07 16.19 -1.77
C LEU A 126 1.74 14.81 -1.76
N PHE A 127 1.33 13.92 -2.66
CA PHE A 127 1.93 12.60 -2.81
C PHE A 127 1.63 12.00 -4.18
N ARG A 128 2.42 10.99 -4.54
CA ARG A 128 2.19 10.11 -5.68
C ARG A 128 2.12 8.68 -5.18
N SER A 129 1.38 7.85 -5.91
CA SER A 129 1.31 6.42 -5.63
C SER A 129 1.38 5.63 -6.93
N GLN A 130 1.91 4.42 -6.85
CA GLN A 130 1.88 3.46 -7.95
C GLN A 130 1.49 2.09 -7.41
N SER A 131 0.53 1.46 -8.07
CA SER A 131 0.08 0.12 -7.75
C SER A 131 0.22 -0.78 -8.96
N SER A 132 0.72 -1.99 -8.77
CA SER A 132 0.69 -3.06 -9.77
C SER A 132 -0.41 -4.03 -9.42
N ILE A 133 -1.38 -4.18 -10.31
CA ILE A 133 -2.58 -5.01 -10.11
C ILE A 133 -2.48 -6.21 -11.04
N PHE A 134 -2.47 -7.41 -10.50
CA PHE A 134 -2.53 -8.64 -11.29
C PHE A 134 -3.99 -9.05 -11.50
N VAL A 135 -4.39 -9.17 -12.75
CA VAL A 135 -5.73 -9.59 -13.17
C VAL A 135 -5.64 -10.99 -13.74
N ARG A 136 -6.15 -11.97 -12.98
CA ARG A 136 -6.14 -13.37 -13.38
C ARG A 136 -7.00 -13.60 -14.62
N GLY A 137 -6.52 -14.45 -15.53
CA GLY A 137 -7.26 -14.82 -16.75
C GLY A 137 -7.18 -13.79 -17.89
N GLU A 138 -6.62 -12.60 -17.67
CA GLU A 138 -6.57 -11.52 -18.67
C GLU A 138 -5.23 -11.42 -19.43
N GLY A 139 -4.42 -12.49 -19.40
CA GLY A 139 -3.18 -12.59 -20.17
C GLY A 139 -3.35 -13.25 -21.54
N GLY A 140 -2.23 -13.46 -22.24
CA GLY A 140 -2.19 -14.14 -23.53
C GLY A 140 -2.57 -13.25 -24.72
N PHE A 141 -2.56 -11.93 -24.54
CA PHE A 141 -2.89 -10.98 -25.62
C PHE A 141 -1.67 -10.58 -26.48
N GLY A 142 -0.48 -11.13 -26.22
CA GLY A 142 0.74 -10.89 -27.01
C GLY A 142 1.41 -9.54 -26.73
N GLY A 143 1.11 -8.91 -25.60
CA GLY A 143 1.73 -7.65 -25.18
C GLY A 143 3.12 -7.82 -24.56
N ASP A 144 3.74 -6.69 -24.19
CA ASP A 144 5.00 -6.65 -23.45
C ASP A 144 4.85 -7.45 -22.15
N ARG A 145 5.87 -8.24 -21.81
CA ARG A 145 5.91 -9.00 -20.55
C ARG A 145 6.26 -8.16 -19.34
N GLY A 146 6.77 -6.95 -19.56
CA GLY A 146 7.23 -6.04 -18.52
C GLY A 146 8.48 -6.52 -17.77
N PRO A 147 8.91 -5.76 -16.79
CA PRO A 147 10.09 -6.08 -16.01
C PRO A 147 9.95 -7.43 -15.31
N SER A 148 11.08 -8.13 -15.22
CA SER A 148 11.23 -9.41 -14.53
C SER A 148 12.47 -9.36 -13.65
N GLY A 149 12.47 -10.20 -12.60
CA GLY A 149 13.57 -10.27 -11.64
C GLY A 149 13.22 -9.68 -10.28
N ASP A 150 14.14 -9.90 -9.36
CA ASP A 150 14.00 -9.40 -8.00
C ASP A 150 14.58 -8.00 -7.91
N LYS A 151 13.88 -7.12 -7.21
CA LYS A 151 14.32 -5.77 -6.86
C LYS A 151 14.51 -5.69 -5.34
N ASN A 152 15.34 -4.76 -4.89
CA ASN A 152 15.55 -4.50 -3.47
C ASN A 152 15.82 -5.81 -2.68
N VAL A 153 16.74 -6.62 -3.18
CA VAL A 153 17.12 -7.88 -2.53
C VAL A 153 17.90 -7.56 -1.25
N PRO A 154 17.49 -8.11 -0.09
CA PRO A 154 18.27 -7.96 1.13
C PRO A 154 19.68 -8.49 0.98
N PRO A 155 20.69 -7.83 1.56
CA PRO A 155 22.04 -8.36 1.56
C PRO A 155 22.13 -9.66 2.40
N ASP A 156 23.10 -10.53 2.06
CA ASP A 156 23.33 -11.79 2.77
C ASP A 156 24.07 -11.54 4.11
N ARG A 157 23.35 -10.91 5.04
CA ARG A 157 23.77 -10.64 6.42
C ARG A 157 22.54 -10.46 7.30
N ALA A 158 22.72 -10.51 8.61
CA ALA A 158 21.64 -10.20 9.55
C ALA A 158 21.09 -8.79 9.32
N PRO A 159 19.77 -8.56 9.57
CA PRO A 159 19.19 -7.23 9.50
C PRO A 159 19.85 -6.27 10.51
N ASP A 160 19.99 -5.01 10.12
CA ASP A 160 20.50 -3.98 11.01
C ASP A 160 19.48 -3.64 12.11
N LYS A 161 18.20 -3.71 11.76
CA LYS A 161 17.08 -3.50 12.70
C LYS A 161 15.93 -4.44 12.35
N SER A 162 15.20 -4.85 13.39
CA SER A 162 14.01 -5.69 13.27
C SER A 162 12.95 -5.16 14.24
N ILE A 163 11.74 -4.91 13.75
CA ILE A 163 10.61 -4.45 14.55
C ILE A 163 9.42 -5.36 14.32
N SER A 164 8.77 -5.77 15.41
CA SER A 164 7.60 -6.63 15.38
C SER A 164 6.39 -5.88 15.94
N TYR A 165 5.28 -5.92 15.19
CA TYR A 165 3.99 -5.41 15.64
C TYR A 165 2.94 -6.51 15.60
N ALA A 166 2.28 -6.76 16.73
CA ALA A 166 1.12 -7.63 16.77
C ALA A 166 -0.08 -6.93 16.13
N THR A 167 -0.79 -7.60 15.24
CA THR A 167 -2.07 -7.11 14.75
C THR A 167 -3.19 -7.53 15.70
N LEU A 168 -4.24 -6.72 15.80
CA LEU A 168 -5.43 -7.07 16.58
C LEU A 168 -6.25 -8.13 15.85
N PRO A 169 -6.99 -9.01 16.55
CA PRO A 169 -7.93 -9.93 15.92
C PRO A 169 -8.98 -9.23 15.02
N GLN A 170 -9.33 -7.99 15.34
CA GLN A 170 -10.25 -7.13 14.57
C GLN A 170 -9.52 -6.12 13.68
N GLN A 171 -8.22 -6.24 13.45
CA GLN A 171 -7.44 -5.23 12.72
C GLN A 171 -8.02 -4.95 11.32
N ALA A 172 -8.44 -5.98 10.61
CA ALA A 172 -9.06 -5.82 9.29
C ALA A 172 -10.38 -5.04 9.36
N LEU A 173 -11.17 -5.21 10.43
CA LEU A 173 -12.43 -4.49 10.63
C LEU A 173 -12.22 -3.01 10.93
N VAL A 174 -11.11 -2.65 11.57
CA VAL A 174 -10.72 -1.26 11.77
C VAL A 174 -10.18 -0.67 10.46
N TYR A 175 -9.21 -1.34 9.82
CA TYR A 175 -8.56 -0.83 8.61
C TYR A 175 -9.55 -0.59 7.46
N ARG A 176 -10.53 -1.47 7.23
CA ARG A 176 -11.52 -1.32 6.16
C ARG A 176 -12.31 -0.01 6.22
N LEU A 177 -12.41 0.61 7.38
CA LEU A 177 -13.09 1.90 7.56
C LEU A 177 -12.32 3.06 6.90
N SER A 178 -11.07 2.85 6.51
CA SER A 178 -10.29 3.79 5.70
C SER A 178 -10.61 3.72 4.20
N GLY A 179 -11.60 2.89 3.78
CA GLY A 179 -12.16 2.91 2.42
C GLY A 179 -12.15 1.58 1.68
N ASP A 180 -11.30 0.61 2.03
CA ASP A 180 -11.30 -0.70 1.40
C ASP A 180 -12.32 -1.64 2.07
N MET A 181 -13.54 -1.61 1.56
CA MET A 181 -14.68 -2.38 2.10
C MET A 181 -14.78 -3.80 1.51
N ASN A 182 -13.75 -4.31 0.83
CA ASN A 182 -13.76 -5.63 0.23
C ASN A 182 -14.13 -6.71 1.28
N PRO A 183 -15.19 -7.51 1.03
CA PRO A 183 -15.65 -8.54 1.98
C PRO A 183 -14.63 -9.65 2.23
N LEU A 184 -13.61 -9.82 1.39
CA LEU A 184 -12.50 -10.75 1.60
C LEU A 184 -11.82 -10.58 2.98
N HIS A 185 -11.87 -9.37 3.52
CA HIS A 185 -11.22 -8.99 4.77
C HIS A 185 -12.15 -9.01 5.99
N ALA A 186 -13.44 -9.39 5.78
CA ALA A 186 -14.44 -9.33 6.84
C ALA A 186 -15.38 -10.54 6.88
N ASP A 187 -15.73 -11.08 5.70
CA ASP A 187 -16.74 -12.14 5.58
C ASP A 187 -16.08 -13.53 5.39
N PRO A 188 -16.26 -14.47 6.34
CA PRO A 188 -15.70 -15.82 6.23
C PRO A 188 -16.19 -16.58 4.99
N GLN A 189 -17.44 -16.36 4.54
CA GLN A 189 -17.97 -17.06 3.36
C GLN A 189 -17.29 -16.53 2.09
N PHE A 190 -17.07 -15.22 2.02
CA PHE A 190 -16.35 -14.62 0.90
C PHE A 190 -14.88 -15.02 0.89
N ALA A 191 -14.24 -15.09 2.06
CA ALA A 191 -12.87 -15.57 2.19
C ALA A 191 -12.71 -17.02 1.72
N ALA A 192 -13.65 -17.89 2.08
CA ALA A 192 -13.67 -19.29 1.64
C ALA A 192 -13.80 -19.42 0.11
N MET A 193 -14.62 -18.59 -0.55
CA MET A 193 -14.69 -18.52 -2.02
C MET A 193 -13.37 -18.09 -2.65
N GLY A 194 -12.59 -17.27 -1.95
CA GLY A 194 -11.22 -16.87 -2.34
C GLY A 194 -10.15 -17.93 -2.06
N GLY A 195 -10.51 -19.07 -1.44
CA GLY A 195 -9.59 -20.14 -1.08
C GLY A 195 -8.87 -19.93 0.25
N PHE A 196 -9.39 -19.08 1.14
CA PHE A 196 -8.83 -18.82 2.46
C PHE A 196 -9.72 -19.41 3.57
N ASP A 197 -9.11 -19.98 4.60
CA ASP A 197 -9.84 -20.59 5.73
C ASP A 197 -10.58 -19.56 6.60
N ARG A 198 -10.14 -18.30 6.54
CA ARG A 198 -10.73 -17.16 7.27
C ARG A 198 -10.38 -15.85 6.56
N PRO A 199 -11.06 -14.72 6.89
CA PRO A 199 -10.72 -13.41 6.36
C PRO A 199 -9.25 -13.06 6.56
N ILE A 200 -8.62 -12.56 5.50
CA ILE A 200 -7.22 -12.13 5.53
C ILE A 200 -7.11 -10.64 5.85
N LEU A 201 -5.97 -10.20 6.36
CA LEU A 201 -5.67 -8.79 6.53
C LEU A 201 -5.45 -8.13 5.16
N HIS A 202 -5.83 -6.87 5.03
CA HIS A 202 -5.55 -6.09 3.82
C HIS A 202 -4.03 -5.99 3.58
N GLY A 203 -3.60 -6.17 2.33
CA GLY A 203 -2.20 -5.96 1.97
C GLY A 203 -1.71 -4.54 2.32
N LEU A 204 -2.54 -3.52 2.07
CA LEU A 204 -2.23 -2.14 2.43
C LEU A 204 -2.18 -1.88 3.94
N CYS A 205 -2.85 -2.68 4.77
CA CYS A 205 -2.67 -2.65 6.22
C CYS A 205 -1.29 -3.19 6.61
N THR A 206 -0.87 -4.33 6.04
CA THR A 206 0.48 -4.88 6.21
C THR A 206 1.56 -3.88 5.76
N TYR A 207 1.32 -3.21 4.63
CA TYR A 207 2.14 -2.09 4.13
C TYR A 207 2.29 -0.97 5.15
N GLY A 208 1.18 -0.54 5.77
CA GLY A 208 1.17 0.50 6.80
C GLY A 208 1.96 0.09 8.05
N HIS A 209 1.84 -1.17 8.51
CA HIS A 209 2.64 -1.70 9.62
C HIS A 209 4.14 -1.66 9.32
N ALA A 210 4.54 -2.08 8.12
CA ALA A 210 5.95 -2.01 7.71
C ALA A 210 6.45 -0.57 7.58
N GLY A 211 5.63 0.35 7.06
CA GLY A 211 5.96 1.78 7.01
C GLY A 211 6.18 2.40 8.39
N ARG A 212 5.36 2.01 9.40
CA ARG A 212 5.58 2.40 10.81
C ARG A 212 6.90 1.87 11.34
N ALA A 213 7.25 0.62 11.02
CA ALA A 213 8.52 0.04 11.44
C ALA A 213 9.71 0.85 10.89
N VAL A 214 9.65 1.30 9.63
CA VAL A 214 10.67 2.18 9.04
C VAL A 214 10.73 3.52 9.76
N LEU A 215 9.58 4.15 10.05
CA LEU A 215 9.52 5.42 10.78
C LEU A 215 10.15 5.31 12.16
N ALA A 216 9.80 4.28 12.91
CA ALA A 216 10.35 4.05 14.25
C ALA A 216 11.86 3.73 14.22
N ALA A 217 12.29 2.94 13.22
CA ALA A 217 13.67 2.49 13.15
C ALA A 217 14.65 3.58 12.65
N TYR A 218 14.25 4.40 11.68
CA TYR A 218 15.18 5.24 10.93
C TYR A 218 14.78 6.71 10.81
N CYS A 219 13.56 7.06 11.22
CA CYS A 219 13.02 8.41 11.05
C CYS A 219 12.69 9.11 12.38
N ASP A 220 13.00 8.50 13.54
CA ASP A 220 12.63 9.02 14.85
C ASP A 220 11.13 9.34 14.98
N ASN A 221 10.29 8.54 14.30
CA ASN A 221 8.85 8.77 14.16
C ASN A 221 8.49 10.13 13.54
N ASP A 222 9.40 10.76 12.78
CA ASP A 222 9.09 11.95 12.01
C ASP A 222 8.66 11.58 10.58
N PRO A 223 7.35 11.78 10.23
CA PRO A 223 6.84 11.46 8.90
C PRO A 223 7.52 12.23 7.77
N ALA A 224 8.06 13.42 8.05
CA ALA A 224 8.72 14.25 7.06
C ALA A 224 10.00 13.61 6.49
N ARG A 225 10.57 12.64 7.22
CA ARG A 225 11.80 11.95 6.83
C ARG A 225 11.57 10.79 5.86
N LEU A 226 10.38 10.17 5.82
CA LEU A 226 10.07 9.12 4.85
C LEU A 226 9.68 9.75 3.50
N LYS A 227 10.50 9.57 2.46
CA LYS A 227 10.31 10.18 1.14
C LYS A 227 9.64 9.27 0.14
N SER A 228 10.00 7.99 0.14
CA SER A 228 9.35 6.97 -0.67
C SER A 228 9.30 5.64 0.07
N PHE A 229 8.33 4.82 -0.27
CA PHE A 229 8.19 3.47 0.27
C PHE A 229 7.53 2.57 -0.77
N GLU A 230 8.19 1.47 -1.12
CA GLU A 230 7.68 0.49 -2.08
C GLU A 230 7.78 -0.93 -1.54
N VAL A 231 6.81 -1.77 -1.93
CA VAL A 231 6.77 -3.19 -1.57
C VAL A 231 6.17 -4.05 -2.68
N ARG A 232 6.48 -5.35 -2.66
CA ARG A 232 5.75 -6.41 -3.34
C ARG A 232 5.01 -7.24 -2.30
N PHE A 233 3.71 -7.47 -2.50
CA PHE A 233 2.91 -8.38 -1.67
C PHE A 233 3.20 -9.83 -2.08
N SER A 234 3.78 -10.60 -1.18
CA SER A 234 4.25 -11.98 -1.46
C SER A 234 3.52 -13.04 -0.65
N GLY A 235 2.74 -12.65 0.34
CA GLY A 235 1.96 -13.55 1.19
C GLY A 235 0.82 -12.84 1.90
N VAL A 236 0.00 -13.62 2.58
CA VAL A 236 -1.14 -13.12 3.35
C VAL A 236 -0.84 -13.09 4.85
N VAL A 237 -1.42 -12.12 5.53
CA VAL A 237 -1.45 -12.02 6.99
C VAL A 237 -2.87 -12.30 7.44
N PHE A 238 -3.03 -13.05 8.52
CA PHE A 238 -4.32 -13.18 9.18
C PHE A 238 -4.39 -12.22 10.38
N PRO A 239 -5.54 -11.56 10.58
CA PRO A 239 -5.72 -10.73 11.78
C PRO A 239 -5.40 -11.50 13.06
N GLY A 240 -4.65 -10.88 13.98
CA GLY A 240 -4.10 -11.49 15.18
C GLY A 240 -2.66 -11.99 15.04
N GLU A 241 -2.11 -12.07 13.82
CA GLU A 241 -0.71 -12.43 13.61
C GLU A 241 0.23 -11.24 13.88
N THR A 242 1.46 -11.55 14.24
CA THR A 242 2.54 -10.58 14.41
C THR A 242 3.29 -10.38 13.10
N ILE A 243 3.46 -9.14 12.68
CA ILE A 243 4.26 -8.76 11.50
C ILE A 243 5.63 -8.32 11.99
N THR A 244 6.67 -9.03 11.60
CA THR A 244 8.07 -8.67 11.84
C THR A 244 8.66 -8.09 10.57
N THR A 245 9.16 -6.85 10.65
CA THR A 245 9.84 -6.15 9.56
C THR A 245 11.34 -6.16 9.84
N ASP A 246 12.08 -6.89 9.00
CA ASP A 246 13.55 -6.95 9.01
C ASP A 246 14.08 -5.90 8.02
N MET A 247 15.06 -5.09 8.43
CA MET A 247 15.51 -3.90 7.70
C MET A 247 17.04 -3.82 7.62
N TRP A 248 17.54 -3.45 6.43
CA TRP A 248 18.97 -3.26 6.11
C TRP A 248 19.18 -1.87 5.52
N GLN A 249 20.02 -1.05 6.16
CA GLN A 249 20.47 0.20 5.56
C GLN A 249 21.57 -0.11 4.54
N VAL A 250 21.25 0.02 3.27
CA VAL A 250 22.19 -0.30 2.17
C VAL A 250 22.88 0.95 1.63
N GLU A 251 22.30 2.13 1.86
CA GLU A 251 22.86 3.46 1.58
C GLU A 251 22.44 4.42 2.71
N PRO A 252 23.08 5.57 2.88
CA PRO A 252 22.73 6.50 3.95
C PRO A 252 21.24 6.89 4.02
N ASN A 253 20.58 6.91 2.85
CA ASN A 253 19.18 7.28 2.68
C ASN A 253 18.29 6.14 2.19
N LYS A 254 18.82 4.92 2.02
CA LYS A 254 18.06 3.79 1.47
C LYS A 254 18.05 2.60 2.40
N ILE A 255 16.84 2.17 2.73
CA ILE A 255 16.56 1.01 3.55
C ILE A 255 15.91 -0.06 2.67
N VAL A 256 16.50 -1.23 2.59
CA VAL A 256 15.86 -2.44 2.02
C VAL A 256 15.22 -3.20 3.17
N LEU A 257 14.06 -3.81 2.92
CA LEU A 257 13.34 -4.52 3.97
C LEU A 257 12.54 -5.72 3.45
N THR A 258 12.20 -6.60 4.37
CA THR A 258 11.21 -7.66 4.19
C THR A 258 10.29 -7.69 5.39
N ALA A 259 9.06 -8.19 5.21
CA ALA A 259 8.19 -8.48 6.34
C ALA A 259 7.74 -9.93 6.30
N LYS A 260 7.60 -10.53 7.47
CA LYS A 260 7.14 -11.92 7.67
C LYS A 260 6.20 -12.01 8.86
N THR A 261 5.40 -13.07 8.91
CA THR A 261 4.63 -13.41 10.12
C THR A 261 5.36 -14.45 10.95
N GLU A 262 4.86 -14.74 12.14
CA GLU A 262 5.37 -15.82 13.02
C GLU A 262 5.35 -17.21 12.35
N ARG A 263 4.58 -17.39 11.27
CA ARG A 263 4.60 -18.61 10.45
C ARG A 263 5.89 -18.75 9.62
N GLY A 264 6.78 -17.75 9.66
CA GLY A 264 8.00 -17.70 8.86
C GLY A 264 7.79 -17.37 7.38
N GLN A 265 6.54 -17.18 6.95
CA GLN A 265 6.22 -16.83 5.58
C GLN A 265 6.47 -15.34 5.32
N ALA A 266 7.22 -15.03 4.26
CA ALA A 266 7.38 -13.67 3.79
C ALA A 266 6.04 -13.13 3.26
N VAL A 267 5.66 -11.95 3.72
CA VAL A 267 4.42 -11.27 3.31
C VAL A 267 4.70 -10.00 2.50
N LEU A 268 5.85 -9.36 2.72
CA LEU A 268 6.37 -8.28 1.89
C LEU A 268 7.80 -8.61 1.46
N THR A 269 8.07 -8.45 0.16
CA THR A 269 9.40 -8.63 -0.46
C THR A 269 9.68 -7.51 -1.45
N GLY A 270 10.89 -7.47 -2.00
CA GLY A 270 11.27 -6.45 -2.99
C GLY A 270 11.05 -5.02 -2.49
N ALA A 271 11.10 -4.84 -1.17
CA ALA A 271 10.68 -3.63 -0.51
C ALA A 271 11.86 -2.70 -0.20
N ALA A 272 11.64 -1.40 -0.37
CA ALA A 272 12.60 -0.37 0.01
C ALA A 272 11.89 0.91 0.47
N ALA A 273 12.60 1.65 1.31
CA ALA A 273 12.23 3.00 1.71
C ALA A 273 13.40 3.96 1.44
N GLU A 274 13.07 5.17 0.95
CA GLU A 274 14.00 6.28 0.93
C GLU A 274 13.66 7.25 2.06
N ILE A 275 14.68 7.65 2.80
CA ILE A 275 14.55 8.56 3.93
C ILE A 275 15.39 9.82 3.70
N ALA A 276 14.97 10.95 4.30
CA ALA A 276 15.81 12.13 4.38
C ALA A 276 17.01 11.84 5.31
N ALA A 277 18.16 12.36 4.90
CA ALA A 277 19.38 12.32 5.71
C ALA A 277 19.24 13.09 7.02
#